data_7e075338f41d3ac40b3f8809d09889e3
#
_entry.id   7e075338f41d3ac40b3f8809d09889e3
#
_cell.length_a   1.000
_cell.length_b   1.000
_cell.length_c   1.000
_cell.angle_alpha   90.00
_cell.angle_beta   90.00
_cell.angle_gamma   90.00
#
_symmetry.space_group_name_H-M   'P 1'
#
loop_
_entity.id
_entity.type
_entity.pdbx_description
1 polymer ?
#
loop_
_entity_poly.entity_id
_entity_poly.type
_entity_poly.pdbx_seq_one_letter_code
_entity_poly.pdbx_strand_id
1 'polypeptide(L)'
;MPYDGHIRPLDQKETDILTDLEEPCNLVVWNDEVNTFEWVIETLMEVCGHTAEQAEQCAYIIHYQGKYAVKNGSYDDLKPECDAITDRGIGATIEVVAT
;
A
#
# COMPACT_ATOMS: atom_id res chain seq x y z
N MET A 1 8.83 -12.96 22.94
CA MET A 1 7.57 -13.60 22.74
C MET A 1 7.43 -13.98 21.28
N PRO A 2 7.06 -15.17 21.02
CA PRO A 2 6.87 -15.53 19.63
C PRO A 2 5.72 -14.69 19.07
N TYR A 3 5.98 -14.18 17.92
CA TYR A 3 4.94 -13.55 17.17
C TYR A 3 3.99 -14.67 16.72
N ASP A 4 2.75 -14.54 17.06
CA ASP A 4 1.82 -15.64 16.86
C ASP A 4 1.35 -15.78 15.41
N GLY A 5 1.87 -14.97 14.54
CA GLY A 5 1.54 -15.06 13.14
C GLY A 5 0.20 -14.48 12.77
N HIS A 6 -0.50 -13.93 13.69
CA HIS A 6 -1.79 -13.35 13.40
C HIS A 6 -1.62 -12.07 12.59
N ILE A 7 -2.49 -11.90 11.62
CA ILE A 7 -2.58 -10.65 10.90
C ILE A 7 -3.44 -9.72 11.72
N ARG A 8 -2.87 -8.63 12.15
CA ARG A 8 -3.57 -7.66 12.98
C ARG A 8 -3.43 -6.28 12.39
N PRO A 9 -4.38 -5.39 12.66
CA PRO A 9 -4.17 -4.00 12.30
C PRO A 9 -2.92 -3.49 13.00
N LEU A 10 -2.10 -2.72 12.28
CA LEU A 10 -0.89 -2.16 12.85
C LEU A 10 -1.26 -0.98 13.74
N ASP A 11 -0.87 -1.04 14.99
CA ASP A 11 -0.95 0.11 15.86
C ASP A 11 0.45 0.71 16.03
N GLN A 12 0.56 1.79 16.75
CA GLN A 12 1.82 2.50 16.87
C GLN A 12 2.89 1.62 17.49
N LYS A 13 2.53 0.85 18.49
CA LYS A 13 3.49 0.01 19.20
C LYS A 13 3.98 -1.13 18.32
N GLU A 14 3.06 -1.77 17.63
CA GLU A 14 3.43 -2.88 16.75
C GLU A 14 4.26 -2.37 15.58
N THR A 15 3.93 -1.20 15.09
CA THR A 15 4.67 -0.57 14.01
C THR A 15 6.12 -0.34 14.40
N ASP A 16 6.35 0.15 15.61
CA ASP A 16 7.70 0.39 16.09
C ASP A 16 8.51 -0.90 16.16
N ILE A 17 7.89 -1.97 16.63
CA ILE A 17 8.56 -3.27 16.70
C ILE A 17 8.88 -3.79 15.31
N LEU A 18 7.93 -3.70 14.41
CA LEU A 18 8.12 -4.19 13.04
C LEU A 18 9.19 -3.40 12.31
N THR A 19 9.22 -2.09 12.53
CA THR A 19 10.24 -1.25 11.94
C THR A 19 11.62 -1.63 12.42
N ASP A 20 11.75 -1.88 13.71
CA ASP A 20 13.04 -2.29 14.30
C ASP A 20 13.51 -3.62 13.74
N LEU A 21 12.58 -4.51 13.43
CA LEU A 21 12.89 -5.82 12.86
C LEU A 21 12.99 -5.78 11.35
N GLU A 22 12.72 -4.61 10.76
CA GLU A 22 12.73 -4.41 9.31
C GLU A 22 11.80 -5.38 8.60
N GLU A 23 10.64 -5.68 9.21
CA GLU A 23 9.64 -6.54 8.59
C GLU A 23 9.17 -5.93 7.27
N PRO A 24 9.10 -6.74 6.23
CA PRO A 24 8.63 -6.22 4.94
C PRO A 24 7.13 -5.96 4.97
N CYS A 25 6.73 -4.90 4.32
CA CYS A 25 5.34 -4.52 4.20
C CYS A 25 4.98 -4.30 2.74
N ASN A 26 3.70 -4.36 2.47
CA ASN A 26 3.14 -4.02 1.17
C ASN A 26 2.23 -2.82 1.32
N LEU A 27 2.32 -1.92 0.36
CA LEU A 27 1.37 -0.82 0.20
C LEU A 27 0.28 -1.33 -0.73
N VAL A 28 -0.92 -1.50 -0.21
CA VAL A 28 -2.03 -2.08 -0.93
C VAL A 28 -3.03 -0.98 -1.28
N VAL A 29 -3.37 -0.89 -2.56
CA VAL A 29 -4.37 0.05 -3.04
C VAL A 29 -5.64 -0.72 -3.37
N TRP A 30 -6.77 -0.18 -2.95
CA TRP A 30 -8.07 -0.84 -3.07
C TRP A 30 -8.89 -0.20 -4.16
N ASN A 31 -9.60 -1.03 -4.89
CA ASN A 31 -10.52 -0.54 -5.92
C ASN A 31 -11.73 0.12 -5.28
N ASP A 32 -12.27 1.09 -5.97
CA ASP A 32 -13.57 1.68 -5.62
C ASP A 32 -14.27 2.08 -6.91
N GLU A 33 -15.51 2.56 -6.78
CA GLU A 33 -16.31 2.93 -7.94
C GLU A 33 -16.30 4.42 -8.23
N VAL A 34 -15.56 5.18 -7.43
CA VAL A 34 -15.57 6.65 -7.52
C VAL A 34 -14.37 7.16 -8.29
N ASN A 35 -13.20 6.58 -8.06
CA ASN A 35 -11.98 7.07 -8.67
C ASN A 35 -11.80 6.54 -10.08
N THR A 36 -11.39 7.43 -10.99
CA THR A 36 -11.14 7.04 -12.38
C THR A 36 -9.80 6.33 -12.50
N PHE A 37 -9.63 5.57 -13.57
CA PHE A 37 -8.34 4.98 -13.91
C PHE A 37 -7.26 6.04 -13.97
N GLU A 38 -7.55 7.13 -14.66
CA GLU A 38 -6.58 8.21 -14.84
C GLU A 38 -6.11 8.78 -13.52
N TRP A 39 -7.03 8.94 -12.58
CA TRP A 39 -6.68 9.49 -11.27
C TRP A 39 -5.79 8.52 -10.48
N VAL A 40 -6.11 7.24 -10.55
CA VAL A 40 -5.29 6.23 -9.89
C VAL A 40 -3.90 6.17 -10.51
N ILE A 41 -3.83 6.18 -11.84
CA ILE A 41 -2.55 6.16 -12.56
C ILE A 41 -1.71 7.38 -12.18
N GLU A 42 -2.30 8.56 -12.23
CA GLU A 42 -1.59 9.78 -11.89
C GLU A 42 -1.08 9.75 -10.45
N THR A 43 -1.92 9.27 -9.53
CA THR A 43 -1.53 9.16 -8.13
C THR A 43 -0.35 8.22 -7.93
N LEU A 44 -0.38 7.06 -8.58
CA LEU A 44 0.71 6.10 -8.45
C LEU A 44 2.01 6.65 -9.04
N MET A 45 1.92 7.40 -10.12
CA MET A 45 3.10 8.02 -10.69
C MET A 45 3.69 9.09 -9.77
N GLU A 46 2.83 9.94 -9.23
CA GLU A 46 3.29 11.07 -8.43
C GLU A 46 3.72 10.67 -7.03
N VAL A 47 2.99 9.74 -6.42
CA VAL A 47 3.24 9.36 -5.03
C VAL A 47 4.28 8.25 -4.94
N CYS A 48 4.14 7.22 -5.76
CA CYS A 48 4.98 6.04 -5.66
C CYS A 48 6.15 6.02 -6.64
N GLY A 49 6.18 6.98 -7.57
CA GLY A 49 7.25 7.04 -8.55
C GLY A 49 7.16 5.99 -9.64
N HIS A 50 6.01 5.40 -9.85
CA HIS A 50 5.81 4.43 -10.92
C HIS A 50 5.93 5.10 -12.29
N THR A 51 6.43 4.37 -13.26
CA THR A 51 6.33 4.83 -14.64
C THR A 51 4.87 4.76 -15.08
N ALA A 52 4.56 5.43 -16.19
CA ALA A 52 3.20 5.40 -16.72
C ALA A 52 2.75 3.97 -16.99
N GLU A 53 3.62 3.13 -17.54
CA GLU A 53 3.29 1.73 -17.82
C GLU A 53 3.04 0.95 -16.53
N GLN A 54 3.90 1.12 -15.54
CA GLN A 54 3.73 0.43 -14.27
C GLN A 54 2.44 0.85 -13.58
N ALA A 55 2.16 2.15 -13.56
CA ALA A 55 0.95 2.68 -12.94
C ALA A 55 -0.29 2.17 -13.64
N GLU A 56 -0.26 2.10 -14.97
CA GLU A 56 -1.38 1.58 -15.74
C GLU A 56 -1.64 0.12 -15.43
N GLN A 57 -0.59 -0.69 -15.39
CA GLN A 57 -0.73 -2.10 -15.04
C GLN A 57 -1.30 -2.28 -13.64
N CYS A 58 -0.81 -1.49 -12.69
CA CYS A 58 -1.34 -1.55 -11.34
C CYS A 58 -2.82 -1.19 -11.30
N ALA A 59 -3.21 -0.16 -12.03
CA ALA A 59 -4.60 0.28 -12.06
C ALA A 59 -5.51 -0.82 -12.61
N TYR A 60 -5.08 -1.52 -13.66
CA TYR A 60 -5.84 -2.65 -14.18
C TYR A 60 -5.99 -3.76 -13.16
N ILE A 61 -4.91 -4.11 -12.48
CA ILE A 61 -4.96 -5.20 -11.50
C ILE A 61 -5.87 -4.82 -10.33
N ILE A 62 -5.76 -3.59 -9.86
CA ILE A 62 -6.63 -3.09 -8.79
C ILE A 62 -8.09 -3.21 -9.21
N HIS A 63 -8.39 -2.80 -10.44
CA HIS A 63 -9.76 -2.83 -10.93
C HIS A 63 -10.31 -4.24 -11.02
N TYR A 64 -9.52 -5.16 -11.54
CA TYR A 64 -10.03 -6.51 -11.79
C TYR A 64 -9.96 -7.41 -10.57
N GLN A 65 -9.00 -7.21 -9.69
CA GLN A 65 -8.85 -8.06 -8.52
C GLN A 65 -9.39 -7.46 -7.23
N GLY A 66 -9.73 -6.18 -7.26
CA GLY A 66 -10.27 -5.50 -6.10
C GLY A 66 -9.22 -4.81 -5.25
N LYS A 67 -7.98 -5.28 -5.30
CA LYS A 67 -6.86 -4.65 -4.61
C LYS A 67 -5.56 -5.18 -5.20
N TYR A 68 -4.49 -4.45 -4.95
CA TYR A 68 -3.17 -4.89 -5.41
C TYR A 68 -2.09 -4.21 -4.58
N ALA A 69 -1.03 -4.97 -4.29
CA ALA A 69 0.15 -4.44 -3.62
C ALA A 69 0.99 -3.71 -4.68
N VAL A 70 0.97 -2.39 -4.65
CA VAL A 70 1.63 -1.58 -5.67
C VAL A 70 3.09 -1.31 -5.37
N LYS A 71 3.50 -1.51 -4.13
CA LYS A 71 4.88 -1.26 -3.71
C LYS A 71 5.15 -2.04 -2.44
N ASN A 72 6.41 -2.44 -2.26
CA ASN A 72 6.83 -3.06 -1.02
C ASN A 72 7.94 -2.24 -0.39
N GLY A 73 8.19 -2.45 0.89
CA GLY A 73 9.22 -1.75 1.61
C GLY A 73 8.98 -1.81 3.10
N SER A 74 9.69 -0.98 3.84
CA SER A 74 9.47 -0.86 5.27
C SER A 74 8.21 -0.04 5.54
N TYR A 75 7.67 -0.21 6.72
CA TYR A 75 6.52 0.59 7.14
C TYR A 75 6.83 2.08 7.05
N ASP A 76 8.01 2.48 7.53
CA ASP A 76 8.37 3.89 7.55
C ASP A 76 8.46 4.49 6.14
N ASP A 77 8.90 3.70 5.18
CA ASP A 77 8.98 4.17 3.80
C ASP A 77 7.59 4.27 3.16
N LEU A 78 6.71 3.33 3.50
CA LEU A 78 5.40 3.27 2.86
C LEU A 78 4.36 4.19 3.50
N LYS A 79 4.53 4.53 4.76
CA LYS A 79 3.54 5.31 5.49
C LYS A 79 3.23 6.66 4.84
N PRO A 80 4.23 7.49 4.49
CA PRO A 80 3.92 8.76 3.84
C PRO A 80 3.24 8.57 2.49
N GLU A 81 3.59 7.50 1.76
CA GLU A 81 2.94 7.23 0.48
C GLU A 81 1.50 6.79 0.67
N CYS A 82 1.26 5.94 1.66
CA CYS A 82 -0.09 5.51 1.99
C CYS A 82 -0.97 6.72 2.36
N ASP A 83 -0.43 7.60 3.19
CA ASP A 83 -1.15 8.80 3.60
C ASP A 83 -1.44 9.71 2.41
N ALA A 84 -0.49 9.87 1.52
CA ALA A 84 -0.67 10.71 0.34
C ALA A 84 -1.76 10.13 -0.58
N ILE A 85 -1.82 8.82 -0.72
CA ILE A 85 -2.84 8.17 -1.54
C ILE A 85 -4.22 8.34 -0.91
N THR A 86 -4.32 8.10 0.40
CA THR A 86 -5.61 8.25 1.08
C THR A 86 -6.09 9.71 1.09
N ASP A 87 -5.16 10.65 1.16
CA ASP A 87 -5.50 12.07 1.06
C ASP A 87 -6.11 12.42 -0.29
N ARG A 88 -5.83 11.64 -1.31
CA ARG A 88 -6.41 11.83 -2.65
C ARG A 88 -7.73 11.11 -2.83
N GLY A 89 -8.24 10.50 -1.76
CA GLY A 89 -9.54 9.83 -1.79
C GLY A 89 -9.49 8.40 -2.31
N ILE A 90 -8.30 7.81 -2.39
CA ILE A 90 -8.13 6.43 -2.84
C ILE A 90 -7.82 5.57 -1.63
N GLY A 91 -8.51 4.43 -1.50
CA GLY A 91 -8.26 3.53 -0.38
C GLY A 91 -6.88 2.90 -0.46
N ALA A 92 -6.13 2.99 0.62
CA ALA A 92 -4.81 2.38 0.70
C ALA A 92 -4.53 1.93 2.12
N THR A 93 -3.86 0.81 2.24
CA THR A 93 -3.47 0.24 3.54
C THR A 93 -2.06 -0.30 3.44
N ILE A 94 -1.44 -0.47 4.60
CA ILE A 94 -0.12 -1.12 4.66
C ILE A 94 -0.34 -2.45 5.35
N GLU A 95 0.11 -3.53 4.70
CA GLU A 95 -0.03 -4.87 5.22
C GLU A 95 1.35 -5.50 5.39
N VAL A 96 1.53 -6.22 6.49
CA VAL A 96 2.77 -6.95 6.73
C VAL A 96 2.77 -8.19 5.82
N VAL A 97 3.88 -8.41 5.15
CA VAL A 97 4.00 -9.59 4.31
C VAL A 97 4.04 -10.82 5.21
N ALA A 98 3.11 -11.74 4.99
CA ALA A 98 3.09 -12.99 5.75
C ALA A 98 4.21 -13.90 5.27
N THR A 99 4.92 -14.50 6.23
CA THR A 99 6.00 -15.43 5.92
C THR A 99 5.64 -16.83 6.39
#